data_f4592381290d3254c113bb90f072d4fa
#
_entry.id   f4592381290d3254c113bb90f072d4fa
#
_cell.length_a   1.000
_cell.length_b   1.000
_cell.length_c   1.000
_cell.angle_alpha   90.00
_cell.angle_beta   90.00
_cell.angle_gamma   90.00
#
_symmetry.space_group_name_H-M   'P 1'
#
loop_
_entity.id
_entity.type
_entity.pdbx_description
1 polymer ?
#
loop_
_entity_poly.entity_id
_entity_poly.type
_entity_poly.pdbx_seq_one_letter_code
_entity_poly.pdbx_strand_id
1 'polypeptide(L)'
;MKSITIAALTLGLWISGVAGNEKPARQASSIPAAWSGKVTDAAQLPVEQNGWGTLQWVCNEKLMPGSEQTVGLTTIFAGKHNPVHYHPNCEEVLYVISGQGLQSYDGRTIPLKAGMTIRIPAKVKHNMVNTGTEPLRTLVSFSSGDRKTVWIEDQTEK
;
A
#
# COMPACT_ATOMS: atom_id res chain seq x y z
N MET A 1 58.58 -29.85 -55.90
CA MET A 1 57.14 -29.45 -56.00
C MET A 1 56.61 -29.47 -54.56
N LYS A 2 56.38 -28.31 -53.95
CA LYS A 2 55.93 -28.20 -52.56
C LYS A 2 54.42 -27.82 -52.59
N SER A 3 53.59 -28.70 -52.06
CA SER A 3 52.14 -28.46 -51.92
C SER A 3 51.88 -27.53 -50.73
N ILE A 4 51.13 -26.43 -50.96
CA ILE A 4 50.71 -25.52 -49.97
C ILE A 4 49.29 -25.90 -49.59
N THR A 5 49.08 -26.29 -48.34
CA THR A 5 47.74 -26.54 -47.76
C THR A 5 47.21 -25.25 -47.14
N ILE A 6 46.08 -24.77 -47.66
CA ILE A 6 45.39 -23.60 -47.14
C ILE A 6 44.42 -24.05 -46.04
N ALA A 7 44.65 -23.64 -44.81
CA ALA A 7 43.71 -23.84 -43.70
C ALA A 7 42.61 -22.77 -43.74
N ALA A 8 41.36 -23.17 -43.86
CA ALA A 8 40.23 -22.29 -43.78
C ALA A 8 39.89 -21.99 -42.31
N LEU A 9 39.98 -20.72 -41.90
CA LEU A 9 39.58 -20.24 -40.57
C LEU A 9 38.05 -19.99 -40.61
N THR A 10 37.27 -20.83 -39.93
CA THR A 10 35.85 -20.58 -39.71
C THR A 10 35.69 -19.68 -38.51
N LEU A 11 35.24 -18.44 -38.75
CA LEU A 11 34.87 -17.46 -37.71
C LEU A 11 33.52 -17.86 -37.12
N GLY A 12 33.51 -18.49 -35.94
CA GLY A 12 32.27 -18.77 -35.20
C GLY A 12 31.71 -17.50 -34.59
N LEU A 13 30.55 -17.09 -35.07
CA LEU A 13 29.79 -15.97 -34.50
C LEU A 13 29.12 -16.45 -33.21
N TRP A 14 29.64 -16.03 -32.06
CA TRP A 14 28.97 -16.23 -30.76
C TRP A 14 27.87 -15.19 -30.66
N ILE A 15 26.60 -15.59 -30.85
CA ILE A 15 25.43 -14.78 -30.49
C ILE A 15 25.26 -14.94 -28.99
N SER A 16 25.70 -13.93 -28.22
CA SER A 16 25.38 -13.82 -26.79
C SER A 16 23.90 -13.55 -26.67
N GLY A 17 23.11 -14.57 -26.40
CA GLY A 17 21.72 -14.42 -26.01
C GLY A 17 21.66 -13.66 -24.70
N VAL A 18 21.12 -12.43 -24.71
CA VAL A 18 20.75 -11.70 -23.51
C VAL A 18 19.57 -12.47 -22.93
N ALA A 19 19.82 -13.27 -21.89
CA ALA A 19 18.80 -13.87 -21.07
C ALA A 19 18.02 -12.71 -20.40
N GLY A 20 16.86 -12.40 -20.93
CA GLY A 20 15.92 -11.47 -20.31
C GLY A 20 15.63 -11.99 -18.90
N ASN A 21 15.93 -11.16 -17.91
CA ASN A 21 15.62 -11.42 -16.51
C ASN A 21 14.10 -11.26 -16.33
N GLU A 22 13.32 -12.22 -16.83
CA GLU A 22 11.89 -12.30 -16.56
C GLU A 22 11.74 -12.50 -15.05
N LYS A 23 11.23 -11.48 -14.38
CA LYS A 23 10.80 -11.56 -13.00
C LYS A 23 9.83 -12.74 -12.90
N PRO A 24 10.09 -13.76 -12.03
CA PRO A 24 9.19 -14.91 -11.93
C PRO A 24 7.77 -14.40 -11.71
N ALA A 25 6.85 -14.85 -12.55
CA ALA A 25 5.42 -14.57 -12.37
C ALA A 25 5.07 -14.97 -10.94
N ARG A 26 4.58 -14.00 -10.16
CA ARG A 26 4.18 -14.20 -8.78
C ARG A 26 3.06 -15.24 -8.78
N GLN A 27 3.40 -16.47 -8.45
CA GLN A 27 2.44 -17.56 -8.35
C GLN A 27 1.38 -17.13 -7.33
N ALA A 28 0.13 -17.02 -7.76
CA ALA A 28 -0.98 -16.71 -6.86
C ALA A 28 -0.99 -17.80 -5.78
N SER A 29 -0.62 -17.46 -4.56
CA SER A 29 -0.66 -18.38 -3.43
C SER A 29 -2.14 -18.65 -3.13
N SER A 30 -2.64 -19.83 -3.46
CA SER A 30 -3.96 -20.25 -3.01
C SER A 30 -3.88 -20.43 -1.50
N ILE A 31 -4.62 -19.59 -0.75
CA ILE A 31 -4.75 -19.75 0.70
C ILE A 31 -5.42 -21.10 0.96
N PRO A 32 -4.78 -22.03 1.69
CA PRO A 32 -5.40 -23.33 2.00
C PRO A 32 -6.74 -23.14 2.71
N ALA A 33 -7.72 -23.99 2.44
CA ALA A 33 -9.07 -23.92 3.00
C ALA A 33 -9.10 -23.84 4.54
N ALA A 34 -8.16 -24.51 5.23
CA ALA A 34 -8.02 -24.43 6.70
C ALA A 34 -7.70 -23.03 7.23
N TRP A 35 -7.22 -22.11 6.38
CA TRP A 35 -6.88 -20.73 6.71
C TRP A 35 -7.88 -19.71 6.17
N SER A 36 -8.98 -20.19 5.54
CA SER A 36 -10.06 -19.33 5.09
C SER A 36 -10.60 -18.49 6.27
N GLY A 37 -10.75 -17.17 6.05
CA GLY A 37 -11.14 -16.22 7.10
C GLY A 37 -10.09 -15.92 8.18
N LYS A 38 -8.86 -16.47 8.03
CA LYS A 38 -7.72 -16.20 8.94
C LYS A 38 -6.53 -15.55 8.22
N VAL A 39 -6.47 -15.69 6.91
CA VAL A 39 -5.40 -15.14 6.06
C VAL A 39 -6.04 -14.43 4.88
N THR A 40 -5.53 -13.25 4.55
CA THR A 40 -5.87 -12.51 3.33
C THR A 40 -4.60 -12.28 2.51
N ASP A 41 -4.75 -12.26 1.19
CA ASP A 41 -3.70 -11.80 0.27
C ASP A 41 -4.13 -10.47 -0.32
N ALA A 42 -3.43 -9.39 0.02
CA ALA A 42 -3.74 -8.05 -0.47
C ALA A 42 -3.79 -7.97 -2.00
N ALA A 43 -3.04 -8.83 -2.72
CA ALA A 43 -3.09 -8.87 -4.18
C ALA A 43 -4.45 -9.34 -4.73
N GLN A 44 -5.27 -9.99 -3.90
CA GLN A 44 -6.59 -10.52 -4.26
C GLN A 44 -7.74 -9.65 -3.72
N LEU A 45 -7.45 -8.62 -2.93
CA LEU A 45 -8.44 -7.76 -2.32
C LEU A 45 -8.71 -6.51 -3.16
N PRO A 46 -9.94 -5.99 -3.16
CA PRO A 46 -10.27 -4.77 -3.88
C PRO A 46 -9.50 -3.57 -3.33
N VAL A 47 -9.18 -2.65 -4.23
CA VAL A 47 -8.62 -1.34 -3.90
C VAL A 47 -9.68 -0.28 -4.19
N GLU A 48 -10.09 0.45 -3.18
CA GLU A 48 -11.00 1.59 -3.30
C GLU A 48 -10.24 2.76 -3.93
N GLN A 49 -10.79 3.32 -5.01
CA GLN A 49 -10.22 4.48 -5.71
C GLN A 49 -10.95 5.74 -5.25
N ASN A 50 -10.19 6.74 -4.84
CA ASN A 50 -10.69 8.05 -4.43
C ASN A 50 -9.93 9.14 -5.20
N GLY A 51 -10.50 10.32 -5.39
CA GLY A 51 -9.80 11.43 -6.05
C GLY A 51 -8.53 11.90 -5.35
N TRP A 52 -8.41 11.61 -4.05
CA TRP A 52 -7.24 11.93 -3.25
C TRP A 52 -6.20 10.80 -3.17
N GLY A 53 -6.57 9.55 -3.51
CA GLY A 53 -5.69 8.41 -3.36
C GLY A 53 -6.42 7.08 -3.36
N THR A 54 -5.83 6.07 -2.73
CA THR A 54 -6.40 4.72 -2.66
C THR A 54 -6.47 4.21 -1.23
N LEU A 55 -7.41 3.29 -0.98
CA LEU A 55 -7.58 2.61 0.30
C LEU A 55 -7.84 1.13 0.03
N GLN A 56 -7.12 0.26 0.74
CA GLN A 56 -7.27 -1.18 0.63
C GLN A 56 -7.37 -1.80 2.01
N TRP A 57 -8.52 -2.39 2.33
CA TRP A 57 -8.71 -3.12 3.58
C TRP A 57 -8.10 -4.50 3.47
N VAL A 58 -7.26 -4.87 4.43
CA VAL A 58 -6.59 -6.18 4.47
C VAL A 58 -7.02 -7.03 5.65
N CYS A 59 -7.67 -6.42 6.67
CA CYS A 59 -8.26 -7.10 7.80
C CYS A 59 -9.47 -6.30 8.31
N ASN A 60 -10.56 -6.95 8.60
CA ASN A 60 -11.71 -6.46 9.38
C ASN A 60 -12.65 -7.63 9.68
N GLU A 61 -13.72 -7.40 10.43
CA GLU A 61 -14.72 -8.41 10.77
C GLU A 61 -15.34 -9.09 9.53
N LYS A 62 -15.52 -8.35 8.42
CA LYS A 62 -16.07 -8.89 7.17
C LYS A 62 -15.09 -9.81 6.43
N LEU A 63 -13.80 -9.48 6.43
CA LEU A 63 -12.76 -10.26 5.75
C LEU A 63 -12.27 -11.44 6.60
N MET A 64 -12.24 -11.24 7.92
CA MET A 64 -11.77 -12.18 8.92
C MET A 64 -12.78 -12.22 10.07
N PRO A 65 -13.83 -13.06 10.01
CA PRO A 65 -14.85 -13.14 11.05
C PRO A 65 -14.26 -13.38 12.43
N GLY A 66 -14.69 -12.58 13.41
CA GLY A 66 -14.16 -12.56 14.77
C GLY A 66 -12.95 -11.64 14.95
N SER A 67 -12.53 -10.91 13.92
CA SER A 67 -11.46 -9.91 14.07
C SER A 67 -11.94 -8.70 14.86
N GLU A 68 -11.22 -8.35 15.92
CA GLU A 68 -11.40 -7.12 16.70
C GLU A 68 -10.57 -5.95 16.15
N GLN A 69 -9.92 -6.14 15.01
CA GLN A 69 -9.06 -5.17 14.35
C GLN A 69 -9.57 -4.87 12.94
N THR A 70 -9.43 -3.62 12.52
CA THR A 70 -9.46 -3.24 11.10
C THR A 70 -8.06 -2.78 10.70
N VAL A 71 -7.53 -3.30 9.60
CA VAL A 71 -6.22 -2.90 9.06
C VAL A 71 -6.36 -2.55 7.59
N GLY A 72 -5.75 -1.44 7.19
CA GLY A 72 -5.77 -0.97 5.81
C GLY A 72 -4.44 -0.42 5.35
N LEU A 73 -4.27 -0.40 4.03
CA LEU A 73 -3.19 0.29 3.33
C LEU A 73 -3.78 1.51 2.64
N THR A 74 -3.21 2.69 2.92
CA THR A 74 -3.64 3.94 2.31
C THR A 74 -2.51 4.51 1.45
N THR A 75 -2.86 5.04 0.29
CA THR A 75 -1.95 5.82 -0.55
C THR A 75 -2.59 7.17 -0.81
N ILE A 76 -1.91 8.26 -0.44
CA ILE A 76 -2.36 9.63 -0.73
C ILE A 76 -1.47 10.19 -1.84
N PHE A 77 -2.07 10.62 -2.94
CA PHE A 77 -1.35 11.17 -4.09
C PHE A 77 -0.64 12.47 -3.72
N ALA A 78 0.42 12.81 -4.45
CA ALA A 78 1.19 14.04 -4.22
C ALA A 78 0.27 15.29 -4.23
N GLY A 79 0.40 16.13 -3.20
CA GLY A 79 -0.40 17.35 -3.04
C GLY A 79 -1.88 17.13 -2.67
N LYS A 80 -2.31 15.88 -2.47
CA LYS A 80 -3.69 15.54 -2.07
C LYS A 80 -3.78 15.26 -0.56
N HIS A 81 -5.02 15.17 -0.08
CA HIS A 81 -5.35 14.80 1.29
C HIS A 81 -6.63 13.97 1.33
N ASN A 82 -6.77 13.09 2.31
CA ASN A 82 -8.05 12.46 2.60
C ASN A 82 -8.95 13.46 3.35
N PRO A 83 -10.29 13.35 3.23
CA PRO A 83 -11.21 14.25 3.91
C PRO A 83 -11.06 14.23 5.42
N VAL A 84 -11.35 15.37 6.09
CA VAL A 84 -11.36 15.43 7.55
C VAL A 84 -12.48 14.54 8.09
N HIS A 85 -12.13 13.71 9.07
CA HIS A 85 -13.03 12.72 9.66
C HIS A 85 -12.65 12.38 11.10
N TYR A 86 -13.46 11.55 11.74
CA TYR A 86 -13.13 10.90 13.00
C TYR A 86 -13.76 9.51 13.09
N HIS A 87 -13.26 8.70 14.02
CA HIS A 87 -13.78 7.37 14.33
C HIS A 87 -14.49 7.40 15.68
N PRO A 88 -15.84 7.19 15.74
CA PRO A 88 -16.57 7.30 17.01
C PRO A 88 -16.33 6.11 17.94
N ASN A 89 -15.96 4.94 17.43
CA ASN A 89 -15.94 3.66 18.14
C ASN A 89 -14.58 2.98 18.27
N CYS A 90 -13.51 3.61 17.78
CA CYS A 90 -12.17 3.03 17.85
C CYS A 90 -11.10 4.13 17.80
N GLU A 91 -9.92 3.81 18.29
CA GLU A 91 -8.71 4.57 18.01
C GLU A 91 -8.05 4.08 16.72
N GLU A 92 -7.20 4.91 16.15
CA GLU A 92 -6.38 4.60 14.99
C GLU A 92 -4.89 4.68 15.36
N VAL A 93 -4.11 3.72 14.84
CA VAL A 93 -2.66 3.81 14.76
C VAL A 93 -2.29 3.90 13.29
N LEU A 94 -1.62 4.99 12.90
CA LEU A 94 -1.12 5.19 11.56
C LEU A 94 0.40 5.10 11.55
N TYR A 95 0.95 4.23 10.68
CA TYR A 95 2.38 4.11 10.42
C TYR A 95 2.70 4.56 9.00
N VAL A 96 3.67 5.45 8.83
CA VAL A 96 4.12 5.91 7.52
C VAL A 96 5.12 4.92 6.93
N ILE A 97 4.72 4.24 5.84
CA ILE A 97 5.57 3.28 5.12
C ILE A 97 6.58 4.02 4.23
N SER A 98 6.10 5.03 3.47
CA SER A 98 6.95 5.83 2.57
C SER A 98 6.32 7.20 2.33
N GLY A 99 7.16 8.18 1.95
CA GLY A 99 6.72 9.56 1.74
C GLY A 99 6.72 10.39 3.03
N GLN A 100 6.09 11.56 2.96
CA GLN A 100 5.96 12.50 4.08
C GLN A 100 4.69 13.34 3.95
N GLY A 101 4.19 13.85 5.07
CA GLY A 101 2.98 14.66 5.08
C GLY A 101 2.76 15.39 6.39
N LEU A 102 1.64 16.11 6.45
CA LEU A 102 1.14 16.76 7.64
C LEU A 102 -0.13 16.06 8.12
N GLN A 103 -0.07 15.48 9.31
CA GLN A 103 -1.24 14.92 9.99
C GLN A 103 -1.94 16.04 10.76
N SER A 104 -3.22 16.31 10.46
CA SER A 104 -4.03 17.12 11.34
C SER A 104 -4.49 16.29 12.56
N TYR A 105 -4.56 16.92 13.69
CA TYR A 105 -4.90 16.28 14.97
C TYR A 105 -5.52 17.34 15.88
N ASP A 106 -6.84 17.32 16.00
CA ASP A 106 -7.60 18.25 16.85
C ASP A 106 -7.20 19.73 16.64
N GLY A 107 -7.21 20.17 15.38
CA GLY A 107 -6.86 21.54 14.98
C GLY A 107 -5.38 21.89 14.97
N ARG A 108 -4.50 20.92 15.28
CA ARG A 108 -3.03 21.07 15.18
C ARG A 108 -2.51 20.24 14.01
N THR A 109 -1.31 20.53 13.53
CA THR A 109 -0.62 19.76 12.49
C THR A 109 0.69 19.20 13.01
N ILE A 110 0.98 17.95 12.66
CA ILE A 110 2.17 17.22 13.06
C ILE A 110 2.84 16.69 11.79
N PRO A 111 4.10 17.05 11.50
CA PRO A 111 4.82 16.49 10.36
C PRO A 111 5.16 15.02 10.62
N LEU A 112 4.82 14.14 9.66
CA LEU A 112 5.15 12.74 9.68
C LEU A 112 5.93 12.36 8.41
N LYS A 113 6.85 11.42 8.54
CA LYS A 113 7.64 10.84 7.44
C LYS A 113 7.82 9.34 7.63
N ALA A 114 8.34 8.68 6.61
CA ALA A 114 8.62 7.25 6.64
C ALA A 114 9.29 6.81 7.95
N GLY A 115 8.77 5.73 8.55
CA GLY A 115 9.19 5.17 9.83
C GLY A 115 8.49 5.77 11.06
N MET A 116 7.70 6.85 10.91
CA MET A 116 6.98 7.45 12.04
C MET A 116 5.60 6.85 12.23
N THR A 117 5.15 6.83 13.48
CA THR A 117 3.84 6.33 13.90
C THR A 117 3.12 7.41 14.71
N ILE A 118 1.82 7.53 14.53
CA ILE A 118 0.93 8.33 15.38
C ILE A 118 -0.25 7.49 15.85
N ARG A 119 -0.65 7.69 17.11
CA ARG A 119 -1.90 7.18 17.69
C ARG A 119 -2.93 8.28 17.72
N ILE A 120 -4.12 8.02 17.19
CA ILE A 120 -5.24 8.94 17.12
C ILE A 120 -6.38 8.34 17.94
N PRO A 121 -6.73 8.91 19.10
CA PRO A 121 -7.84 8.43 19.93
C PRO A 121 -9.18 8.52 19.21
N ALA A 122 -10.15 7.73 19.67
CA ALA A 122 -11.53 7.82 19.20
C ALA A 122 -12.05 9.28 19.30
N LYS A 123 -12.87 9.68 18.30
CA LYS A 123 -13.54 10.99 18.20
C LYS A 123 -12.63 12.19 17.92
N VAL A 124 -11.31 12.01 17.82
CA VAL A 124 -10.38 13.07 17.42
C VAL A 124 -10.53 13.33 15.91
N LYS A 125 -10.82 14.56 15.53
CA LYS A 125 -10.92 14.99 14.12
C LYS A 125 -9.51 15.03 13.52
N HIS A 126 -9.35 14.41 12.36
CA HIS A 126 -8.04 14.29 11.71
C HIS A 126 -8.14 14.08 10.20
N ASN A 127 -7.06 14.35 9.51
CA ASN A 127 -6.78 13.96 8.12
C ASN A 127 -5.27 14.02 7.88
N MET A 128 -4.82 13.47 6.76
CA MET A 128 -3.42 13.48 6.35
C MET A 128 -3.29 14.17 5.00
N VAL A 129 -2.38 15.15 4.91
CA VAL A 129 -2.01 15.86 3.68
C VAL A 129 -0.68 15.34 3.20
N ASN A 130 -0.58 14.90 1.96
CA ASN A 130 0.71 14.57 1.35
C ASN A 130 1.41 15.85 0.89
N THR A 131 2.49 16.24 1.56
CA THR A 131 3.31 17.42 1.24
C THR A 131 4.55 17.09 0.42
N GLY A 132 4.73 15.82 0.04
CA GLY A 132 5.80 15.37 -0.83
C GLY A 132 5.42 15.40 -2.31
N THR A 133 6.40 15.07 -3.15
CA THR A 133 6.23 14.90 -4.61
C THR A 133 5.89 13.47 -5.03
N GLU A 134 6.08 12.53 -4.10
CA GLU A 134 5.81 11.10 -4.28
C GLU A 134 4.56 10.68 -3.51
N PRO A 135 3.93 9.55 -3.86
CA PRO A 135 2.81 9.02 -3.08
C PRO A 135 3.20 8.75 -1.62
N LEU A 136 2.37 9.26 -0.70
CA LEU A 136 2.48 8.97 0.73
C LEU A 136 1.73 7.66 1.01
N ARG A 137 2.45 6.65 1.48
CA ARG A 137 1.89 5.33 1.78
C ARG A 137 1.89 5.10 3.29
N THR A 138 0.74 4.66 3.80
CA THR A 138 0.58 4.37 5.22
C THR A 138 -0.07 3.02 5.44
N LEU A 139 0.21 2.43 6.61
CA LEU A 139 -0.60 1.36 7.18
C LEU A 139 -1.42 1.98 8.30
N VAL A 140 -2.72 1.72 8.31
CA VAL A 140 -3.64 2.15 9.37
C VAL A 140 -4.22 0.93 10.07
N SER A 141 -4.28 0.97 11.39
CA SER A 141 -4.87 -0.07 12.23
C SER A 141 -5.83 0.56 13.24
N PHE A 142 -6.98 -0.05 13.41
CA PHE A 142 -8.06 0.42 14.28
C PHE A 142 -8.40 -0.64 15.33
N SER A 143 -8.69 -0.21 16.55
CA SER A 143 -9.07 -1.08 17.66
C SER A 143 -10.53 -1.55 17.60
N SER A 144 -11.03 -1.85 16.40
CA SER A 144 -12.38 -2.40 16.14
C SER A 144 -12.39 -3.13 14.82
N GLY A 145 -12.95 -4.33 14.77
CA GLY A 145 -13.19 -5.07 13.53
C GLY A 145 -14.28 -4.44 12.66
N ASP A 146 -15.17 -3.64 13.26
CA ASP A 146 -16.25 -2.88 12.61
C ASP A 146 -16.03 -1.38 12.82
N ARG A 147 -14.93 -0.85 12.28
CA ARG A 147 -14.58 0.57 12.33
C ARG A 147 -15.68 1.44 11.70
N LYS A 148 -16.14 2.45 12.43
CA LYS A 148 -17.03 3.49 11.92
C LYS A 148 -16.24 4.75 11.57
N THR A 149 -16.72 5.51 10.57
CA THR A 149 -16.16 6.81 10.18
C THR A 149 -17.28 7.83 10.06
N VAL A 150 -17.04 9.01 10.60
CA VAL A 150 -17.90 10.19 10.42
C VAL A 150 -17.09 11.22 9.65
N TRP A 151 -17.53 11.51 8.44
CA TRP A 151 -16.92 12.50 7.56
C TRP A 151 -17.39 13.89 7.93
N ILE A 152 -16.47 14.85 8.00
CA ILE A 152 -16.74 16.26 8.32
C ILE A 152 -16.73 17.09 7.03
N GLU A 153 -15.83 16.75 6.08
CA GLU A 153 -15.75 17.37 4.77
C GLU A 153 -16.47 16.50 3.73
N ASP A 154 -17.00 17.14 2.68
CA ASP A 154 -17.57 16.44 1.54
C ASP A 154 -16.46 15.66 0.82
N GLN A 155 -16.68 14.36 0.61
CA GLN A 155 -15.75 13.49 -0.10
C GLN A 155 -15.75 13.73 -1.62
N THR A 156 -16.64 14.60 -2.11
CA THR A 156 -16.75 14.92 -3.55
C THR A 156 -15.77 15.98 -4.01
N GLU A 157 -15.15 16.76 -3.13
CA GLU A 157 -14.07 17.69 -3.48
C GLU A 157 -12.75 16.92 -3.71
N LYS A 158 -12.42 16.74 -4.96
CA LYS A 158 -11.39 15.77 -5.40
C LYS A 158 -10.38 16.38 -6.33
#